data_c4ebbbdf2d0f95ddbe674353c7cb87ee
#
_entry.id   c4ebbbdf2d0f95ddbe674353c7cb87ee
#
_cell.length_a   1.000
_cell.length_b   1.000
_cell.length_c   1.000
_cell.angle_alpha   90.00
_cell.angle_beta   90.00
_cell.angle_gamma   90.00
#
_symmetry.space_group_name_H-M   'P 1'
#
loop_
_entity.id
_entity.type
_entity.pdbx_description
1 polymer ?
#
loop_
_entity_poly.entity_id
_entity_poly.type
_entity_poly.pdbx_seq_one_letter_code
_entity_poly.pdbx_strand_id
1 'polypeptide(L)'
;MTASAKSVKGSTKSIDYLIEERKGYELDRNLIYGDTSKEIMESFRVQQISNVECDKKFFTAYISPDPKDGQKLSDKELKEISHDFMRGIGVNPEKQAYLAVVHTEKNHKHVHLLINRIDDKNKAIKDNFSVLKAQNTAHKIAKERGLISARDIMNKNIDKSIEKTKDIKSKIYESHNNVMKIKPQTISKYMEYMKALGHEVKPTLNKNGEVQGFKVNDKK
;
A
#
# COMPACT_ATOMS: atom_id res chain seq x y z
N MET A 1 8.90 4.04 1.11
CA MET A 1 8.38 3.17 2.19
C MET A 1 6.88 3.00 2.05
N THR A 2 6.36 1.80 2.25
CA THR A 2 4.94 1.45 2.37
C THR A 2 4.72 0.62 3.62
N ALA A 3 3.47 0.55 4.12
CA ALA A 3 3.09 -0.32 5.22
C ALA A 3 1.62 -0.69 5.16
N SER A 4 1.25 -1.76 5.85
CA SER A 4 -0.13 -2.17 6.09
C SER A 4 -0.26 -2.79 7.47
N ALA A 5 -1.46 -2.70 8.06
CA ALA A 5 -1.80 -3.35 9.30
C ALA A 5 -3.24 -3.86 9.26
N LYS A 6 -3.48 -5.05 9.82
CA LYS A 6 -4.81 -5.64 9.94
C LYS A 6 -4.95 -6.43 11.21
N SER A 7 -6.16 -6.46 11.78
CA SER A 7 -6.47 -7.31 12.93
C SER A 7 -6.73 -8.75 12.50
N VAL A 8 -6.22 -9.71 13.28
CA VAL A 8 -6.35 -11.15 13.04
C VAL A 8 -6.55 -11.91 14.37
N LYS A 9 -7.05 -13.14 14.28
CA LYS A 9 -7.16 -14.02 15.45
C LYS A 9 -5.79 -14.47 15.98
N GLY A 10 -4.84 -14.66 15.06
CA GLY A 10 -3.51 -15.20 15.35
C GLY A 10 -3.52 -16.72 15.53
N SER A 11 -2.39 -17.35 15.23
CA SER A 11 -2.15 -18.77 15.42
C SER A 11 -0.64 -19.05 15.51
N THR A 12 -0.23 -20.22 16.01
CA THR A 12 1.17 -20.66 15.94
C THR A 12 1.70 -20.65 14.52
N LYS A 13 0.89 -21.07 13.54
CA LYS A 13 1.24 -20.98 12.11
C LYS A 13 1.59 -19.57 11.64
N SER A 14 1.02 -18.54 12.25
CA SER A 14 1.38 -17.14 11.92
C SER A 14 2.79 -16.80 12.38
N ILE A 15 3.25 -17.41 13.48
CA ILE A 15 4.60 -17.23 14.02
C ILE A 15 5.58 -18.08 13.22
N ASP A 16 5.25 -19.35 12.92
CA ASP A 16 6.05 -20.24 12.07
C ASP A 16 6.35 -19.55 10.72
N TYR A 17 5.33 -18.98 10.10
CA TYR A 17 5.49 -18.21 8.86
C TYR A 17 6.44 -17.02 9.00
N LEU A 18 6.42 -16.34 10.14
CA LEU A 18 7.28 -15.18 10.37
C LEU A 18 8.75 -15.59 10.59
N ILE A 19 8.99 -16.67 11.32
CA ILE A 19 10.33 -17.05 11.79
C ILE A 19 10.98 -18.07 10.82
N GLU A 20 10.27 -19.14 10.46
CA GLU A 20 10.86 -20.31 9.80
C GLU A 20 10.73 -20.29 8.28
N GLU A 21 9.54 -20.00 7.75
CA GLU A 21 9.26 -20.17 6.32
C GLU A 21 9.97 -19.15 5.43
N ARG A 22 10.42 -18.00 5.98
CA ARG A 22 10.93 -16.88 5.18
C ARG A 22 12.37 -16.47 5.48
N LYS A 23 13.16 -17.34 6.11
CA LYS A 23 14.55 -17.03 6.44
C LYS A 23 14.71 -15.64 7.09
N GLY A 24 13.70 -15.29 7.91
CA GLY A 24 13.70 -14.06 8.67
C GLY A 24 14.60 -14.17 9.89
N TYR A 25 15.01 -13.05 10.42
CA TYR A 25 15.64 -13.00 11.73
C TYR A 25 14.87 -12.03 12.64
N GLU A 26 14.89 -12.34 13.92
CA GLU A 26 14.26 -11.49 14.90
C GLU A 26 14.99 -10.14 15.00
N LEU A 27 14.22 -9.06 14.85
CA LEU A 27 14.71 -7.70 14.99
C LEU A 27 14.55 -7.20 16.43
N ASP A 28 13.39 -7.49 17.02
CA ASP A 28 13.01 -6.99 18.33
C ASP A 28 11.80 -7.73 18.88
N ARG A 29 11.69 -7.82 20.20
CA ARG A 29 10.50 -8.29 20.91
C ARG A 29 10.28 -7.55 22.21
N ASN A 30 9.04 -7.51 22.68
CA ASN A 30 8.70 -6.97 23.98
C ASN A 30 7.62 -7.83 24.65
N LEU A 31 7.76 -8.06 25.95
CA LEU A 31 6.81 -8.79 26.81
C LEU A 31 6.42 -10.19 26.27
N ILE A 32 7.30 -10.83 25.52
CA ILE A 32 7.16 -12.22 25.07
C ILE A 32 8.42 -13.01 25.39
N TYR A 33 8.25 -14.30 25.65
CA TYR A 33 9.30 -15.26 25.97
C TYR A 33 9.19 -16.50 25.09
N GLY A 34 10.22 -17.35 25.17
CA GLY A 34 10.31 -18.60 24.42
C GLY A 34 10.93 -18.46 23.05
N ASP A 35 11.39 -19.57 22.49
CA ASP A 35 12.07 -19.67 21.20
C ASP A 35 11.25 -20.44 20.18
N THR A 36 10.26 -21.22 20.62
CA THR A 36 9.34 -21.93 19.75
C THR A 36 8.07 -21.13 19.51
N SER A 37 7.46 -21.31 18.35
CA SER A 37 6.18 -20.66 18.00
C SER A 37 5.09 -20.92 19.03
N LYS A 38 5.12 -22.08 19.67
CA LYS A 38 4.17 -22.45 20.73
C LYS A 38 4.40 -21.60 21.99
N GLU A 39 5.62 -21.49 22.47
CA GLU A 39 5.98 -20.70 23.66
C GLU A 39 5.70 -19.21 23.44
N ILE A 40 6.08 -18.68 22.27
CA ILE A 40 5.79 -17.31 21.87
C ILE A 40 4.27 -17.06 21.85
N MET A 41 3.47 -17.99 21.31
CA MET A 41 2.01 -17.86 21.31
C MET A 41 1.45 -17.90 22.73
N GLU A 42 1.97 -18.77 23.63
CA GLU A 42 1.53 -18.83 25.01
C GLU A 42 1.83 -17.53 25.76
N SER A 43 2.99 -16.90 25.52
CA SER A 43 3.31 -15.61 26.15
C SER A 43 2.36 -14.48 25.72
N PHE A 44 1.88 -14.49 24.48
CA PHE A 44 0.80 -13.60 24.06
C PHE A 44 -0.52 -13.90 24.75
N ARG A 45 -0.87 -15.20 24.88
CA ARG A 45 -2.14 -15.65 25.48
C ARG A 45 -2.27 -15.24 26.94
N VAL A 46 -1.19 -15.25 27.70
CA VAL A 46 -1.18 -14.81 29.10
C VAL A 46 -1.75 -13.39 29.23
N GLN A 47 -1.37 -12.49 28.33
CA GLN A 47 -1.87 -11.11 28.35
C GLN A 47 -3.29 -10.97 27.79
N GLN A 48 -3.76 -11.94 27.02
CA GLN A 48 -5.07 -11.92 26.36
C GLN A 48 -6.17 -12.66 27.14
N ILE A 49 -5.80 -13.37 28.21
CA ILE A 49 -6.68 -14.32 28.91
C ILE A 49 -7.91 -13.63 29.51
N SER A 50 -7.73 -12.44 30.02
CA SER A 50 -8.79 -11.66 30.67
C SER A 50 -9.77 -10.99 29.70
N ASN A 51 -9.39 -10.81 28.43
CA ASN A 51 -10.27 -10.23 27.42
C ASN A 51 -10.93 -11.34 26.59
N VAL A 52 -12.15 -11.70 26.95
CA VAL A 52 -12.93 -12.73 26.24
C VAL A 52 -13.76 -12.21 25.09
N GLU A 53 -14.03 -10.89 25.04
CA GLU A 53 -14.89 -10.28 24.05
C GLU A 53 -14.22 -10.05 22.71
N CYS A 54 -12.90 -9.81 22.70
CA CYS A 54 -12.16 -9.53 21.50
C CYS A 54 -11.83 -10.80 20.73
N ASP A 55 -12.45 -11.01 19.56
CA ASP A 55 -12.17 -12.16 18.69
C ASP A 55 -10.82 -12.05 17.99
N LYS A 56 -10.47 -10.86 17.47
CA LYS A 56 -9.20 -10.60 16.76
C LYS A 56 -8.18 -9.95 17.68
N LYS A 57 -7.45 -10.76 18.42
CA LYS A 57 -6.54 -10.31 19.49
C LYS A 57 -5.17 -9.84 19.02
N PHE A 58 -4.88 -9.89 17.73
CA PHE A 58 -3.59 -9.46 17.15
C PHE A 58 -3.76 -8.43 16.07
N PHE A 59 -2.74 -7.60 15.91
CA PHE A 59 -2.40 -6.96 14.64
C PHE A 59 -1.28 -7.74 13.97
N THR A 60 -1.42 -8.00 12.68
CA THR A 60 -0.29 -8.28 11.81
C THR A 60 -0.02 -7.04 10.97
N ALA A 61 1.23 -6.64 10.90
CA ALA A 61 1.63 -5.50 10.08
C ALA A 61 2.92 -5.82 9.32
N TYR A 62 3.15 -5.09 8.24
CA TYR A 62 4.46 -5.04 7.60
C TYR A 62 4.84 -3.60 7.29
N ILE A 63 6.14 -3.36 7.31
CA ILE A 63 6.78 -2.10 6.94
C ILE A 63 7.82 -2.45 5.88
N SER A 64 7.69 -1.88 4.70
CA SER A 64 8.60 -2.12 3.58
C SER A 64 9.20 -0.79 3.13
N PRO A 65 10.44 -0.47 3.52
CA PRO A 65 11.20 0.62 2.93
C PRO A 65 11.34 0.45 1.41
N ASP A 66 11.58 1.53 0.69
CA ASP A 66 11.99 1.41 -0.72
C ASP A 66 13.29 0.59 -0.80
N PRO A 67 13.50 -0.26 -1.83
CA PRO A 67 14.71 -1.08 -1.93
C PRO A 67 16.02 -0.28 -1.82
N LYS A 68 16.05 0.94 -2.33
CA LYS A 68 17.23 1.82 -2.26
C LYS A 68 17.55 2.28 -0.82
N ASP A 69 16.50 2.47 -0.02
CA ASP A 69 16.63 2.84 1.39
C ASP A 69 16.87 1.59 2.25
N GLY A 70 16.10 0.53 2.01
CA GLY A 70 16.14 -0.70 2.81
C GLY A 70 17.52 -1.38 2.84
N GLN A 71 18.31 -1.23 1.78
CA GLN A 71 19.69 -1.73 1.75
C GLN A 71 20.63 -0.97 2.67
N LYS A 72 20.33 0.30 2.99
CA LYS A 72 21.18 1.19 3.79
C LYS A 72 20.78 1.21 5.26
N LEU A 73 19.53 0.86 5.56
CA LEU A 73 19.02 0.91 6.92
C LEU A 73 19.66 -0.19 7.77
N SER A 74 20.23 0.23 8.90
CA SER A 74 20.69 -0.65 9.98
C SER A 74 19.52 -1.25 10.74
N ASP A 75 19.77 -2.35 11.48
CA ASP A 75 18.74 -2.97 12.32
C ASP A 75 18.29 -2.02 13.43
N LYS A 76 19.15 -1.16 13.95
CA LYS A 76 18.77 -0.12 14.90
C LYS A 76 17.74 0.83 14.30
N GLU A 77 17.97 1.32 13.09
CA GLU A 77 17.02 2.20 12.40
C GLU A 77 15.71 1.50 12.05
N LEU A 78 15.77 0.22 11.63
CA LEU A 78 14.56 -0.58 11.39
C LEU A 78 13.75 -0.79 12.66
N LYS A 79 14.40 -1.01 13.82
CA LYS A 79 13.75 -1.09 15.13
C LYS A 79 13.07 0.23 15.49
N GLU A 80 13.75 1.37 15.36
CA GLU A 80 13.18 2.68 15.61
C GLU A 80 11.98 2.97 14.69
N ILE A 81 12.10 2.67 13.40
CA ILE A 81 10.99 2.79 12.43
C ILE A 81 9.80 1.93 12.85
N SER A 82 10.07 0.72 13.35
CA SER A 82 9.01 -0.18 13.81
C SER A 82 8.29 0.36 15.05
N HIS A 83 9.02 0.96 15.99
CA HIS A 83 8.45 1.61 17.17
C HIS A 83 7.63 2.84 16.79
N ASP A 84 8.15 3.71 15.92
CA ASP A 84 7.41 4.87 15.41
C ASP A 84 6.15 4.47 14.67
N PHE A 85 6.25 3.39 13.89
CA PHE A 85 5.11 2.82 13.20
C PHE A 85 4.03 2.30 14.17
N MET A 86 4.43 1.54 15.18
CA MET A 86 3.50 1.06 16.21
C MET A 86 2.79 2.22 16.90
N ARG A 87 3.52 3.28 17.33
CA ARG A 87 2.92 4.48 17.91
C ARG A 87 1.92 5.15 16.97
N GLY A 88 2.28 5.24 15.68
CA GLY A 88 1.42 5.85 14.64
C GLY A 88 0.12 5.09 14.36
N ILE A 89 0.06 3.79 14.61
CA ILE A 89 -1.18 3.00 14.53
C ILE A 89 -1.93 2.89 15.87
N GLY A 90 -1.43 3.55 16.93
CA GLY A 90 -2.06 3.61 18.25
C GLY A 90 -1.60 2.51 19.22
N VAL A 91 -0.44 1.90 18.96
CA VAL A 91 0.19 0.87 19.82
C VAL A 91 1.38 1.49 20.55
N ASN A 92 1.47 1.29 21.86
CA ASN A 92 2.64 1.66 22.66
C ASN A 92 3.63 0.51 22.71
N PRO A 93 4.81 0.59 22.01
CA PRO A 93 5.75 -0.53 21.96
C PRO A 93 6.37 -0.86 23.33
N GLU A 94 6.45 0.08 24.26
CA GLU A 94 7.01 -0.16 25.60
C GLU A 94 6.07 -0.95 26.53
N LYS A 95 4.76 -0.94 26.23
CA LYS A 95 3.72 -1.59 27.05
C LYS A 95 3.05 -2.78 26.40
N GLN A 96 3.25 -2.95 25.11
CA GLN A 96 2.55 -3.95 24.34
C GLN A 96 3.46 -5.14 24.02
N ALA A 97 2.91 -6.36 24.10
CA ALA A 97 3.61 -7.53 23.59
C ALA A 97 3.66 -7.51 22.08
N TYR A 98 4.83 -7.71 21.51
CA TYR A 98 5.02 -7.84 20.06
C TYR A 98 6.27 -8.65 19.71
N LEU A 99 6.26 -9.14 18.47
CA LEU A 99 7.40 -9.75 17.79
C LEU A 99 7.63 -9.00 16.49
N ALA A 100 8.84 -8.54 16.25
CA ALA A 100 9.31 -7.91 15.01
C ALA A 100 10.34 -8.80 14.33
N VAL A 101 10.14 -9.13 13.06
CA VAL A 101 11.02 -10.00 12.26
C VAL A 101 11.36 -9.31 10.96
N VAL A 102 12.64 -9.30 10.59
CA VAL A 102 13.11 -8.82 9.28
C VAL A 102 13.12 -9.97 8.30
N HIS A 103 12.52 -9.76 7.14
CA HIS A 103 12.62 -10.65 5.98
C HIS A 103 13.48 -10.03 4.90
N THR A 104 14.27 -10.85 4.18
CA THR A 104 15.22 -10.40 3.16
C THR A 104 15.00 -11.06 1.78
N GLU A 105 13.94 -11.86 1.61
CA GLU A 105 13.73 -12.70 0.41
C GLU A 105 13.63 -11.94 -0.91
N LYS A 106 13.22 -10.69 -0.90
CA LYS A 106 12.94 -9.89 -2.10
C LYS A 106 14.00 -8.83 -2.41
N ASN A 107 15.27 -9.13 -2.17
CA ASN A 107 16.39 -8.19 -2.36
C ASN A 107 16.25 -6.86 -1.59
N HIS A 108 15.33 -6.76 -0.64
CA HIS A 108 15.19 -5.60 0.23
C HIS A 108 14.64 -6.03 1.59
N LYS A 109 15.14 -5.38 2.63
CA LYS A 109 14.68 -5.61 4.01
C LYS A 109 13.26 -5.09 4.18
N HIS A 110 12.40 -5.90 4.80
CA HIS A 110 11.08 -5.48 5.25
C HIS A 110 10.79 -6.09 6.62
N VAL A 111 10.12 -5.35 7.47
CA VAL A 111 9.81 -5.76 8.84
C VAL A 111 8.38 -6.25 8.90
N HIS A 112 8.19 -7.43 9.45
CA HIS A 112 6.89 -7.95 9.85
C HIS A 112 6.70 -7.83 11.35
N LEU A 113 5.50 -7.45 11.75
CA LEU A 113 5.12 -7.27 13.15
C LEU A 113 3.91 -8.15 13.47
N LEU A 114 4.02 -8.91 14.56
CA LEU A 114 2.88 -9.52 15.23
C LEU A 114 2.73 -8.83 16.59
N ILE A 115 1.60 -8.16 16.80
CA ILE A 115 1.40 -7.27 17.94
C ILE A 115 0.14 -7.68 18.69
N ASN A 116 0.20 -7.77 20.02
CA ASN A 116 -0.98 -7.94 20.84
C ASN A 116 -1.90 -6.72 20.77
N ARG A 117 -3.21 -6.94 20.55
CA ARG A 117 -4.22 -5.86 20.53
C ARG A 117 -4.82 -5.56 21.90
N ILE A 118 -4.58 -6.41 22.89
CA ILE A 118 -5.12 -6.18 24.22
C ILE A 118 -4.11 -5.33 25.01
N ASP A 119 -4.54 -4.17 25.45
CA ASP A 119 -3.71 -3.23 26.18
C ASP A 119 -3.57 -3.57 27.66
N ASP A 120 -2.77 -2.79 28.39
CA ASP A 120 -2.53 -2.94 29.83
C ASP A 120 -3.78 -2.69 30.71
N LYS A 121 -4.86 -2.15 30.12
CA LYS A 121 -6.17 -1.96 30.73
C LYS A 121 -7.19 -3.00 30.31
N ASN A 122 -6.74 -4.11 29.74
CA ASN A 122 -7.57 -5.18 29.22
C ASN A 122 -8.55 -4.75 28.11
N LYS A 123 -8.26 -3.70 27.37
CA LYS A 123 -9.08 -3.20 26.27
C LYS A 123 -8.44 -3.51 24.93
N ALA A 124 -9.28 -3.85 23.93
CA ALA A 124 -8.80 -4.03 22.57
C ALA A 124 -8.48 -2.67 21.91
N ILE A 125 -7.26 -2.51 21.41
CA ILE A 125 -6.87 -1.36 20.62
C ILE A 125 -7.74 -1.32 19.35
N LYS A 126 -8.29 -0.14 19.04
CA LYS A 126 -9.21 0.06 17.91
C LYS A 126 -8.52 -0.23 16.57
N ASP A 127 -9.13 -1.08 15.77
CA ASP A 127 -8.63 -1.49 14.45
C ASP A 127 -9.32 -0.80 13.25
N ASN A 128 -10.19 0.18 13.53
CA ASN A 128 -10.85 0.99 12.51
C ASN A 128 -9.79 1.68 11.63
N PHE A 129 -9.96 1.54 10.31
CA PHE A 129 -9.07 2.17 9.32
C PHE A 129 -7.59 1.80 9.49
N SER A 130 -7.28 0.61 10.05
CA SER A 130 -5.90 0.20 10.35
C SER A 130 -4.97 0.27 9.13
N VAL A 131 -5.45 -0.12 7.94
CA VAL A 131 -4.70 0.00 6.68
C VAL A 131 -4.38 1.45 6.35
N LEU A 132 -5.37 2.34 6.44
CA LEU A 132 -5.18 3.76 6.15
C LEU A 132 -4.24 4.43 7.16
N LYS A 133 -4.40 4.11 8.45
CA LYS A 133 -3.48 4.56 9.52
C LYS A 133 -2.05 4.09 9.23
N ALA A 134 -1.87 2.83 8.86
CA ALA A 134 -0.56 2.27 8.52
C ALA A 134 0.09 3.00 7.35
N GLN A 135 -0.66 3.25 6.27
CA GLN A 135 -0.17 3.98 5.11
C GLN A 135 0.17 5.45 5.42
N ASN A 136 -0.67 6.12 6.22
CA ASN A 136 -0.42 7.49 6.66
C ASN A 136 0.83 7.57 7.54
N THR A 137 0.98 6.64 8.48
CA THR A 137 2.14 6.54 9.37
C THR A 137 3.41 6.26 8.57
N ALA A 138 3.38 5.32 7.62
CA ALA A 138 4.52 5.03 6.76
C ALA A 138 4.95 6.26 5.94
N HIS A 139 3.99 7.01 5.39
CA HIS A 139 4.27 8.24 4.68
C HIS A 139 4.93 9.29 5.59
N LYS A 140 4.38 9.50 6.80
CA LYS A 140 4.92 10.44 7.79
C LYS A 140 6.35 10.08 8.16
N ILE A 141 6.62 8.83 8.56
CA ILE A 141 7.96 8.36 8.92
C ILE A 141 8.94 8.53 7.76
N ALA A 142 8.52 8.19 6.51
CA ALA A 142 9.36 8.38 5.35
C ALA A 142 9.78 9.86 5.17
N LYS A 143 8.86 10.78 5.35
CA LYS A 143 9.15 12.23 5.25
C LYS A 143 10.08 12.71 6.35
N GLU A 144 9.84 12.32 7.59
CA GLU A 144 10.62 12.74 8.77
C GLU A 144 12.06 12.21 8.73
N ARG A 145 12.26 11.00 8.14
CA ARG A 145 13.58 10.36 8.05
C ARG A 145 14.27 10.53 6.68
N GLY A 146 13.70 11.32 5.76
CA GLY A 146 14.26 11.53 4.42
C GLY A 146 14.24 10.30 3.53
N LEU A 147 13.36 9.33 3.80
CA LEU A 147 13.21 8.10 3.05
C LEU A 147 12.22 8.28 1.87
N ILE A 148 12.34 7.42 0.88
CA ILE A 148 11.45 7.40 -0.29
C ILE A 148 10.03 6.98 0.14
N SER A 149 9.05 7.88 -0.06
CA SER A 149 7.64 7.60 0.20
C SER A 149 6.95 7.00 -1.02
N ALA A 150 6.31 5.85 -0.87
CA ALA A 150 5.51 5.23 -1.94
C ALA A 150 4.33 6.13 -2.36
N ARG A 151 3.75 6.90 -1.43
CA ARG A 151 2.69 7.87 -1.74
C ARG A 151 3.19 9.00 -2.64
N ASP A 152 4.39 9.53 -2.38
CA ASP A 152 4.94 10.61 -3.22
C ASP A 152 5.24 10.09 -4.64
N ILE A 153 5.72 8.86 -4.78
CA ILE A 153 5.92 8.22 -6.09
C ILE A 153 4.57 8.07 -6.81
N MET A 154 3.56 7.58 -6.10
CA MET A 154 2.22 7.41 -6.67
C MET A 154 1.63 8.75 -7.14
N ASN A 155 1.72 9.81 -6.33
CA ASN A 155 1.23 11.15 -6.69
C ASN A 155 1.96 11.70 -7.92
N LYS A 156 3.30 11.60 -7.96
CA LYS A 156 4.09 12.01 -9.14
C LYS A 156 3.69 11.26 -10.42
N ASN A 157 3.37 9.96 -10.30
CA ASN A 157 2.92 9.17 -11.46
C ASN A 157 1.51 9.57 -11.91
N ILE A 158 0.62 9.89 -10.97
CA ILE A 158 -0.71 10.41 -11.26
C ILE A 158 -0.59 11.76 -11.99
N ASP A 159 0.22 12.70 -11.47
CA ASP A 159 0.42 14.03 -12.08
C ASP A 159 0.95 13.90 -13.52
N LYS A 160 1.97 13.07 -13.74
CA LYS A 160 2.49 12.78 -15.08
C LYS A 160 1.43 12.19 -16.01
N SER A 161 0.57 11.31 -15.51
CA SER A 161 -0.51 10.71 -16.28
C SER A 161 -1.57 11.74 -16.65
N ILE A 162 -1.91 12.66 -15.74
CA ILE A 162 -2.85 13.75 -15.98
C ILE A 162 -2.27 14.71 -17.05
N GLU A 163 -1.01 15.08 -16.90
CA GLU A 163 -0.32 15.98 -17.85
C GLU A 163 -0.28 15.39 -19.27
N LYS A 164 0.11 14.11 -19.39
CA LYS A 164 0.07 13.39 -20.66
C LYS A 164 -1.34 13.34 -21.26
N THR A 165 -2.36 13.12 -20.43
CA THR A 165 -3.76 13.08 -20.89
C THR A 165 -4.22 14.46 -21.39
N LYS A 166 -3.81 15.56 -20.72
CA LYS A 166 -4.11 16.93 -21.16
C LYS A 166 -3.45 17.23 -22.51
N ASP A 167 -2.19 16.85 -22.70
CA ASP A 167 -1.47 17.04 -23.97
C ASP A 167 -2.14 16.30 -25.13
N ILE A 168 -2.51 15.01 -24.92
CA ILE A 168 -3.24 14.23 -25.93
C ILE A 168 -4.59 14.88 -26.27
N LYS A 169 -5.37 15.30 -25.27
CA LYS A 169 -6.65 15.97 -25.50
C LYS A 169 -6.49 17.27 -26.28
N SER A 170 -5.46 18.07 -25.98
CA SER A 170 -5.16 19.31 -26.70
C SER A 170 -4.86 19.03 -28.16
N LYS A 171 -4.03 18.04 -28.47
CA LYS A 171 -3.69 17.63 -29.83
C LYS A 171 -4.91 17.15 -30.63
N ILE A 172 -5.75 16.33 -30.00
CA ILE A 172 -7.01 15.85 -30.60
C ILE A 172 -7.93 17.03 -30.88
N TYR A 173 -8.05 17.99 -29.97
CA TYR A 173 -8.90 19.17 -30.14
C TYR A 173 -8.40 20.07 -31.24
N GLU A 174 -7.10 20.29 -31.33
CA GLU A 174 -6.47 21.05 -32.44
C GLU A 174 -6.74 20.38 -33.80
N SER A 175 -6.52 19.08 -33.89
CA SER A 175 -6.80 18.27 -35.09
C SER A 175 -8.28 18.32 -35.47
N HIS A 176 -9.19 18.21 -34.49
CA HIS A 176 -10.62 18.37 -34.70
C HIS A 176 -10.94 19.73 -35.31
N ASN A 177 -10.42 20.82 -34.75
CA ASN A 177 -10.67 22.18 -35.24
C ASN A 177 -10.15 22.35 -36.69
N ASN A 178 -9.00 21.79 -37.03
CA ASN A 178 -8.46 21.84 -38.37
C ASN A 178 -9.32 21.05 -39.37
N VAL A 179 -9.80 19.88 -38.99
CA VAL A 179 -10.73 19.11 -39.83
C VAL A 179 -12.06 19.82 -40.00
N MET A 180 -12.60 20.45 -38.94
CA MET A 180 -13.86 21.20 -39.05
C MET A 180 -13.79 22.45 -39.96
N LYS A 181 -12.62 23.09 -40.09
CA LYS A 181 -12.41 24.17 -41.08
C LYS A 181 -12.60 23.72 -42.52
N ILE A 182 -12.32 22.43 -42.82
CA ILE A 182 -12.51 21.82 -44.15
C ILE A 182 -14.00 21.51 -44.43
N LYS A 183 -14.88 21.60 -43.42
CA LYS A 183 -16.33 21.34 -43.49
C LYS A 183 -16.65 19.93 -44.08
N PRO A 184 -16.23 18.82 -43.42
CA PRO A 184 -16.51 17.48 -43.91
C PRO A 184 -18.03 17.24 -44.00
N GLN A 185 -18.50 16.75 -45.16
CA GLN A 185 -19.94 16.58 -45.43
C GLN A 185 -20.54 15.35 -44.75
N THR A 186 -19.70 14.41 -44.33
CA THR A 186 -20.15 13.14 -43.67
C THR A 186 -19.22 12.79 -42.51
N ILE A 187 -19.76 12.02 -41.59
CA ILE A 187 -18.96 11.46 -40.47
C ILE A 187 -17.81 10.58 -40.99
N SER A 188 -18.03 9.82 -42.05
CA SER A 188 -16.97 9.00 -42.65
C SER A 188 -15.80 9.87 -43.17
N LYS A 189 -16.08 11.01 -43.82
CA LYS A 189 -15.05 11.94 -44.24
C LYS A 189 -14.32 12.61 -43.05
N TYR A 190 -15.06 12.96 -42.01
CA TYR A 190 -14.47 13.47 -40.79
C TYR A 190 -13.50 12.44 -40.16
N MET A 191 -13.93 11.16 -40.05
CA MET A 191 -13.09 10.08 -39.50
C MET A 191 -11.85 9.84 -40.38
N GLU A 192 -11.97 9.89 -41.69
CA GLU A 192 -10.86 9.78 -42.63
C GLU A 192 -9.81 10.91 -42.42
N TYR A 193 -10.25 12.15 -42.31
CA TYR A 193 -9.36 13.28 -42.06
C TYR A 193 -8.70 13.22 -40.66
N MET A 194 -9.45 12.87 -39.63
CA MET A 194 -8.87 12.67 -38.30
C MET A 194 -7.83 11.54 -38.28
N LYS A 195 -8.09 10.45 -39.02
CA LYS A 195 -7.16 9.34 -39.15
C LYS A 195 -5.87 9.76 -39.87
N ALA A 196 -5.96 10.60 -40.88
CA ALA A 196 -4.80 11.16 -41.57
C ALA A 196 -3.91 12.04 -40.66
N LEU A 197 -4.53 12.64 -39.62
CA LEU A 197 -3.83 13.39 -38.57
C LEU A 197 -3.35 12.51 -37.38
N GLY A 198 -3.46 11.18 -37.49
CA GLY A 198 -2.99 10.24 -36.47
C GLY A 198 -4.02 9.87 -35.40
N HIS A 199 -5.27 10.32 -35.53
CA HIS A 199 -6.32 10.06 -34.55
C HIS A 199 -7.39 9.10 -35.09
N GLU A 200 -7.49 7.91 -34.53
CA GLU A 200 -8.54 6.96 -34.89
C GLU A 200 -9.82 7.26 -34.09
N VAL A 201 -10.86 7.65 -34.82
CA VAL A 201 -12.19 7.95 -34.24
C VAL A 201 -13.11 6.74 -34.46
N LYS A 202 -13.71 6.21 -33.38
CA LYS A 202 -14.66 5.10 -33.41
C LYS A 202 -15.97 5.53 -32.76
N PRO A 203 -17.14 5.28 -33.40
CA PRO A 203 -18.42 5.52 -32.76
C PRO A 203 -18.63 4.54 -31.60
N THR A 204 -19.22 5.00 -30.52
CA THR A 204 -19.76 4.16 -29.45
C THR A 204 -21.25 4.05 -29.63
N LEU A 205 -21.77 2.82 -29.66
CA LEU A 205 -23.19 2.55 -29.86
C LEU A 205 -23.86 2.26 -28.53
N ASN A 206 -25.13 2.67 -28.41
CA ASN A 206 -25.98 2.25 -27.30
C ASN A 206 -26.52 0.82 -27.53
N LYS A 207 -27.32 0.30 -26.59
CA LYS A 207 -27.94 -1.03 -26.70
C LYS A 207 -28.87 -1.19 -27.89
N ASN A 208 -29.36 -0.10 -28.49
CA ASN A 208 -30.25 -0.06 -29.64
C ASN A 208 -29.50 0.11 -30.97
N GLY A 209 -28.14 0.16 -30.95
CA GLY A 209 -27.33 0.35 -32.15
C GLY A 209 -27.18 1.83 -32.59
N GLU A 210 -27.67 2.78 -31.82
CA GLU A 210 -27.56 4.20 -32.13
C GLU A 210 -26.25 4.77 -31.61
N VAL A 211 -25.67 5.75 -32.34
CA VAL A 211 -24.42 6.42 -31.93
C VAL A 211 -24.66 7.26 -30.70
N GLN A 212 -24.05 6.90 -29.59
CA GLN A 212 -24.09 7.59 -28.31
C GLN A 212 -22.94 8.60 -28.14
N GLY A 213 -21.85 8.40 -28.87
CA GLY A 213 -20.67 9.26 -28.81
C GLY A 213 -19.53 8.70 -29.65
N PHE A 214 -18.33 9.29 -29.48
CA PHE A 214 -17.14 8.88 -30.19
C PHE A 214 -15.99 8.63 -29.23
N LYS A 215 -15.23 7.58 -29.48
CA LYS A 215 -13.98 7.29 -28.81
C LYS A 215 -12.84 7.65 -29.76
N VAL A 216 -11.92 8.50 -29.31
CA VAL A 216 -10.76 8.90 -30.10
C VAL A 216 -9.52 8.29 -29.48
N ASN A 217 -8.76 7.52 -30.27
CA ASN A 217 -7.48 6.96 -29.89
C ASN A 217 -6.38 7.71 -30.66
N ASP A 218 -5.35 8.15 -29.94
CA ASP A 218 -4.12 8.65 -30.52
C ASP A 218 -3.29 7.43 -30.95
N LYS A 219 -3.00 7.30 -32.25
CA LYS A 219 -2.05 6.31 -32.75
C LYS A 219 -0.68 6.96 -32.76
N LYS A 220 0.15 6.58 -31.78
CA LYS A 220 1.59 6.75 -31.90
C LYS A 220 2.15 5.82 -32.95
#